data_08474fb4a7cb06125db7fb40baf545c8
#
_entry.id   08474fb4a7cb06125db7fb40baf545c8
#
_cell.length_a   1.000
_cell.length_b   1.000
_cell.length_c   1.000
_cell.angle_alpha   90.00
_cell.angle_beta   90.00
_cell.angle_gamma   90.00
#
_symmetry.space_group_name_H-M   'P 1'
#
loop_
_entity.id
_entity.type
_entity.pdbx_description
1 polymer ?
#
loop_
_entity_poly.entity_id
_entity_poly.type
_entity_poly.pdbx_seq_one_letter_code
_entity_poly.pdbx_strand_id
1 'polypeptide(L)'
;MPPSFLTRHGYQKLHEELDYLRTTKRQEVAARLREAMEDGGVDLGVDLDAEYEAAKNEQSFVEGRIQELEILLANARVIDEGGKKDVVQVGARVTIQEEDNEPEVYAIVGPAEANPREGRISNESPLGRALMDHRAGETVKVEAPAGSFSVQIVKVE
;
A
#
# COMPACT_ATOMS: atom_id res chain seq x y z
N MET A 1 2.51 17.88 -3.54
CA MET A 1 1.91 16.56 -3.28
C MET A 1 1.32 16.52 -1.87
N PRO A 2 0.12 16.02 -1.73
CA PRO A 2 -0.43 15.81 -0.40
C PRO A 2 0.42 14.79 0.36
N PRO A 3 0.59 14.96 1.68
CA PRO A 3 1.37 14.00 2.46
C PRO A 3 0.71 12.62 2.49
N SER A 4 1.54 11.58 2.46
CA SER A 4 1.07 10.20 2.62
C SER A 4 1.08 9.85 4.09
N PHE A 5 -0.07 9.41 4.60
CA PHE A 5 -0.18 8.97 6.00
C PHE A 5 0.20 7.50 6.10
N LEU A 6 1.15 7.22 6.98
CA LEU A 6 1.64 5.85 7.22
C LEU A 6 1.65 5.57 8.73
N THR A 7 1.35 4.33 9.10
CA THR A 7 1.63 3.86 10.45
C THR A 7 3.15 3.70 10.60
N ARG A 8 3.63 3.63 11.83
CA ARG A 8 5.06 3.40 12.09
C ARG A 8 5.52 2.08 11.48
N HIS A 9 4.72 1.05 11.62
CA HIS A 9 5.01 -0.27 11.03
C HIS A 9 5.06 -0.21 9.50
N GLY A 10 4.09 0.45 8.88
CA GLY A 10 4.05 0.61 7.43
C GLY A 10 5.23 1.42 6.90
N TYR A 11 5.60 2.50 7.59
CA TYR A 11 6.77 3.31 7.25
C TYR A 11 8.04 2.47 7.28
N GLN A 12 8.24 1.70 8.34
CA GLN A 12 9.39 0.83 8.49
C GLN A 12 9.44 -0.23 7.40
N LYS A 13 8.31 -0.86 7.10
CA LYS A 13 8.20 -1.90 6.08
C LYS A 13 8.54 -1.39 4.69
N LEU A 14 8.05 -0.20 4.33
CA LEU A 14 8.35 0.42 3.04
C LEU A 14 9.80 0.87 2.97
N HIS A 15 10.37 1.31 4.07
CA HIS A 15 11.78 1.68 4.14
C HIS A 15 12.69 0.45 3.93
N GLU A 16 12.32 -0.68 4.52
CA GLU A 16 13.03 -1.96 4.32
C GLU A 16 12.93 -2.42 2.86
N GLU A 17 11.77 -2.28 2.24
CA GLU A 17 11.59 -2.57 0.82
C GLU A 17 12.52 -1.70 -0.04
N LEU A 18 12.58 -0.41 0.24
CA LEU A 18 13.45 0.52 -0.47
C LEU A 18 14.91 0.12 -0.35
N ASP A 19 15.36 -0.20 0.87
CA ASP A 19 16.74 -0.64 1.09
C ASP A 19 17.06 -1.93 0.34
N TYR A 20 16.14 -2.89 0.36
CA TYR A 20 16.27 -4.15 -0.39
C TYR A 20 16.41 -3.89 -1.89
N LEU A 21 15.57 -3.02 -2.44
CA LEU A 21 15.59 -2.70 -3.87
C LEU A 21 16.88 -1.99 -4.27
N ARG A 22 17.34 -1.04 -3.46
CA ARG A 22 18.57 -0.28 -3.74
C ARG A 22 19.84 -1.12 -3.66
N THR A 23 19.85 -2.12 -2.79
CA THR A 23 21.04 -2.94 -2.55
C THR A 23 20.94 -4.28 -3.29
N THR A 24 20.23 -5.23 -2.71
CA THR A 24 20.19 -6.61 -3.18
C THR A 24 19.56 -6.75 -4.56
N LYS A 25 18.36 -6.19 -4.74
CA LYS A 25 17.63 -6.36 -6.00
C LYS A 25 18.30 -5.67 -7.18
N ARG A 26 18.80 -4.47 -6.96
CA ARG A 26 19.53 -3.72 -7.99
C ARG A 26 20.77 -4.47 -8.47
N GLN A 27 21.51 -5.10 -7.54
CA GLN A 27 22.69 -5.89 -7.87
C GLN A 27 22.33 -7.18 -8.63
N GLU A 28 21.27 -7.86 -8.22
CA GLU A 28 20.78 -9.07 -8.91
C GLU A 28 20.39 -8.77 -10.35
N VAL A 29 19.66 -7.69 -10.57
CA VAL A 29 19.22 -7.28 -11.91
C VAL A 29 20.41 -6.86 -12.76
N ALA A 30 21.36 -6.12 -12.18
CA ALA A 30 22.58 -5.71 -12.88
C ALA A 30 23.42 -6.92 -13.30
N ALA A 31 23.55 -7.92 -12.44
CA ALA A 31 24.25 -9.17 -12.74
C ALA A 31 23.56 -9.93 -13.89
N ARG A 32 22.23 -10.05 -13.83
CA ARG A 32 21.44 -10.72 -14.86
C ARG A 32 21.56 -10.01 -16.21
N LEU A 33 21.53 -8.68 -16.21
CA LEU A 33 21.70 -7.86 -17.39
C LEU A 33 23.08 -8.06 -18.00
N ARG A 34 24.12 -8.11 -17.18
CA ARG A 34 25.50 -8.31 -17.59
C ARG A 34 25.68 -9.70 -18.23
N GLU A 35 25.14 -10.74 -17.60
CA GLU A 35 25.15 -12.10 -18.15
C GLU A 35 24.45 -12.16 -19.52
N ALA A 36 23.30 -11.52 -19.65
CA ALA A 36 22.59 -11.47 -20.94
C ALA A 36 23.40 -10.73 -22.01
N MET A 37 24.15 -9.71 -21.64
CA MET A 37 25.01 -8.99 -22.58
C MET A 37 26.26 -9.80 -22.98
N GLU A 38 26.86 -10.54 -22.06
CA GLU A 38 28.03 -11.39 -22.33
C GLU A 38 27.65 -12.57 -23.24
N ASP A 39 26.52 -13.22 -22.99
CA ASP A 39 26.03 -14.34 -23.77
C ASP A 39 25.56 -13.90 -25.17
N GLY A 40 25.14 -12.64 -25.33
CA GLY A 40 24.68 -12.07 -26.57
C GLY A 40 25.73 -11.92 -27.69
N GLY A 41 27.00 -12.19 -27.38
CA GLY A 41 28.08 -12.17 -28.33
C GLY A 41 28.26 -13.48 -29.13
N VAL A 42 27.53 -14.53 -28.79
CA VAL A 42 27.59 -15.81 -29.44
C VAL A 42 26.29 -16.02 -30.22
N ASP A 43 26.45 -16.44 -31.43
CA ASP A 43 25.45 -16.63 -32.49
C ASP A 43 24.38 -17.67 -32.13
N LEU A 44 23.57 -17.41 -31.07
CA LEU A 44 22.59 -18.38 -30.59
C LEU A 44 21.11 -17.98 -30.74
N GLY A 45 20.81 -16.96 -31.54
CA GLY A 45 19.44 -16.68 -31.93
C GLY A 45 18.57 -15.93 -30.91
N VAL A 46 17.28 -16.01 -31.11
CA VAL A 46 16.22 -15.14 -30.55
C VAL A 46 16.11 -15.14 -29.04
N ASP A 47 16.54 -16.21 -28.35
CA ASP A 47 16.34 -16.38 -26.92
C ASP A 47 17.16 -15.40 -26.05
N LEU A 48 18.33 -14.99 -26.56
CA LEU A 48 19.22 -14.08 -25.87
C LEU A 48 18.68 -12.64 -25.85
N ASP A 49 18.03 -12.24 -26.95
CA ASP A 49 17.38 -10.94 -27.01
C ASP A 49 16.20 -10.87 -26.03
N ALA A 50 15.48 -11.98 -25.86
CA ALA A 50 14.38 -12.08 -24.92
C ALA A 50 14.86 -11.97 -23.47
N GLU A 51 15.99 -12.60 -23.12
CA GLU A 51 16.59 -12.51 -21.78
C GLU A 51 17.09 -11.09 -21.48
N TYR A 52 17.73 -10.47 -22.46
CA TYR A 52 18.19 -9.07 -22.36
C TYR A 52 17.01 -8.13 -22.17
N GLU A 53 15.97 -8.27 -22.98
CA GLU A 53 14.74 -7.49 -22.87
C GLU A 53 14.06 -7.66 -21.51
N ALA A 54 13.97 -8.90 -21.04
CA ALA A 54 13.39 -9.20 -19.72
C ALA A 54 14.18 -8.55 -18.58
N ALA A 55 15.52 -8.60 -18.65
CA ALA A 55 16.39 -7.98 -17.65
C ALA A 55 16.27 -6.44 -17.70
N LYS A 56 16.17 -5.86 -18.89
CA LYS A 56 15.95 -4.42 -19.06
C LYS A 56 14.61 -3.97 -18.49
N ASN A 57 13.56 -4.74 -18.74
CA ASN A 57 12.22 -4.45 -18.21
C ASN A 57 12.21 -4.55 -16.69
N GLU A 58 12.88 -5.54 -16.13
CA GLU A 58 13.00 -5.69 -14.67
C GLU A 58 13.78 -4.53 -14.06
N GLN A 59 14.85 -4.09 -14.71
CA GLN A 59 15.63 -2.92 -14.27
C GLN A 59 14.75 -1.68 -14.22
N SER A 60 13.97 -1.43 -15.27
CA SER A 60 13.07 -0.29 -15.35
C SER A 60 12.01 -0.35 -14.25
N PHE A 61 11.46 -1.53 -13.98
CA PHE A 61 10.48 -1.74 -12.93
C PHE A 61 11.09 -1.45 -11.54
N VAL A 62 12.27 -1.97 -11.26
CA VAL A 62 12.98 -1.77 -9.99
C VAL A 62 13.29 -0.28 -9.78
N GLU A 63 13.83 0.39 -10.79
CA GLU A 63 14.17 1.82 -10.69
C GLU A 63 12.91 2.69 -10.50
N GLY A 64 11.81 2.35 -11.19
CA GLY A 64 10.54 3.04 -11.02
C GLY A 64 9.98 2.87 -9.61
N ARG A 65 10.06 1.66 -9.06
CA ARG A 65 9.60 1.40 -7.69
C ARG A 65 10.46 2.12 -6.66
N ILE A 66 11.78 2.18 -6.87
CA ILE A 66 12.69 2.93 -6.00
C ILE A 66 12.28 4.41 -5.97
N GLN A 67 12.07 5.02 -7.13
CA GLN A 67 11.64 6.43 -7.20
C GLN A 67 10.30 6.65 -6.49
N GLU A 68 9.35 5.77 -6.72
CA GLU A 68 8.03 5.83 -6.09
C GLU A 68 8.15 5.79 -4.56
N LEU A 69 8.94 4.86 -4.04
CA LEU A 69 9.17 4.73 -2.60
C LEU A 69 9.93 5.94 -2.01
N GLU A 70 10.91 6.46 -2.73
CA GLU A 70 11.65 7.65 -2.30
C GLU A 70 10.72 8.85 -2.14
N ILE A 71 9.87 9.08 -3.12
CA ILE A 71 8.91 10.18 -3.09
C ILE A 71 7.89 9.97 -1.96
N LEU A 72 7.35 8.76 -1.85
CA LEU A 72 6.36 8.43 -0.84
C LEU A 72 6.91 8.60 0.58
N LEU A 73 8.12 8.08 0.84
CA LEU A 73 8.75 8.17 2.16
C LEU A 73 9.19 9.60 2.50
N ALA A 74 9.60 10.37 1.50
CA ALA A 74 9.98 11.78 1.70
C ALA A 74 8.78 12.64 2.11
N ASN A 75 7.58 12.28 1.65
CA ASN A 75 6.34 13.00 1.95
C ASN A 75 5.50 12.31 3.03
N ALA A 76 6.01 11.25 3.64
CA ALA A 76 5.27 10.48 4.60
C ALA A 76 5.11 11.22 5.93
N ARG A 77 3.92 11.09 6.51
CA ARG A 77 3.64 11.47 7.89
C ARG A 77 3.33 10.21 8.67
N VAL A 78 4.17 9.92 9.64
CA VAL A 78 3.98 8.75 10.50
C VAL A 78 2.93 9.08 11.56
N ILE A 79 1.94 8.22 11.65
CA ILE A 79 0.82 8.37 12.58
C ILE A 79 1.00 7.33 13.68
N ASP A 80 0.88 7.78 14.93
CA ASP A 80 0.91 6.87 16.07
C ASP A 80 -0.39 6.07 16.16
N GLU A 81 -0.26 4.75 16.26
CA GLU A 81 -1.38 3.84 16.46
C GLU A 81 -1.90 3.91 17.90
N GLY A 82 -2.23 5.02 18.38
CA GLY A 82 -2.65 5.19 19.78
C GLY A 82 -3.28 6.54 20.02
N GLY A 83 -3.70 7.20 18.95
CA GLY A 83 -4.36 8.48 19.03
C GLY A 83 -5.70 8.42 19.76
N LYS A 84 -6.47 9.48 19.69
CA LYS A 84 -7.79 9.57 20.32
C LYS A 84 -8.68 8.40 19.89
N LYS A 85 -9.02 7.56 20.84
CA LYS A 85 -9.71 6.28 20.61
C LYS A 85 -11.22 6.40 20.41
N ASP A 86 -11.76 7.58 20.38
CA ASP A 86 -13.20 7.81 20.25
C ASP A 86 -13.63 8.32 18.89
N VAL A 87 -12.68 8.78 18.08
CA VAL A 87 -12.94 9.32 16.74
C VAL A 87 -12.16 8.51 15.71
N VAL A 88 -12.79 8.21 14.57
CA VAL A 88 -12.15 7.47 13.50
C VAL A 88 -11.12 8.37 12.80
N GLN A 89 -9.87 7.95 12.88
CA GLN A 89 -8.75 8.61 12.20
C GLN A 89 -7.86 7.55 11.56
N VAL A 90 -6.93 7.98 10.71
CA VAL A 90 -5.92 7.05 10.18
C VAL A 90 -5.12 6.48 11.35
N GLY A 91 -4.98 5.15 11.38
CA GLY A 91 -4.38 4.41 12.50
C GLY A 91 -5.43 3.80 13.43
N ALA A 92 -6.69 4.19 13.33
CA ALA A 92 -7.77 3.64 14.16
C ALA A 92 -8.23 2.28 13.66
N ARG A 93 -8.67 1.46 14.59
CA ARG A 93 -9.35 0.20 14.29
C ARG A 93 -10.83 0.39 14.57
N VAL A 94 -11.65 0.17 13.57
CA VAL A 94 -13.08 0.45 13.62
C VAL A 94 -13.87 -0.85 13.46
N THR A 95 -14.78 -1.10 14.39
CA THR A 95 -15.74 -2.20 14.27
C THR A 95 -17.02 -1.62 13.70
N ILE A 96 -17.47 -2.14 12.57
CA ILE A 96 -18.70 -1.70 11.90
C ILE A 96 -19.66 -2.86 11.74
N GLN A 97 -20.94 -2.54 11.65
CA GLN A 97 -21.99 -3.51 11.44
C GLN A 97 -22.98 -2.99 10.40
N GLU A 98 -23.20 -3.77 9.36
CA GLU A 98 -24.19 -3.49 8.32
C GLU A 98 -25.46 -4.28 8.62
N GLU A 99 -26.54 -3.57 8.96
CA GLU A 99 -27.87 -4.12 9.27
C GLU A 99 -27.80 -5.33 10.22
N ASP A 100 -28.27 -6.51 9.76
CA ASP A 100 -28.31 -7.73 10.55
C ASP A 100 -27.05 -8.62 10.37
N ASN A 101 -26.06 -8.13 9.65
CA ASN A 101 -24.82 -8.87 9.42
C ASN A 101 -23.92 -8.87 10.66
N GLU A 102 -22.97 -9.80 10.69
CA GLU A 102 -21.99 -9.85 11.77
C GLU A 102 -21.07 -8.62 11.73
N PRO A 103 -20.65 -8.11 12.90
CA PRO A 103 -19.69 -6.99 12.94
C PRO A 103 -18.37 -7.36 12.26
N GLU A 104 -17.81 -6.40 11.55
CA GLU A 104 -16.52 -6.54 10.89
C GLU A 104 -15.56 -5.49 11.42
N VAL A 105 -14.30 -5.85 11.55
CA VAL A 105 -13.24 -4.97 12.04
C VAL A 105 -12.35 -4.54 10.88
N TYR A 106 -12.17 -3.23 10.75
CA TYR A 106 -11.29 -2.64 9.75
C TYR A 106 -10.27 -1.71 10.40
N ALA A 107 -9.05 -1.75 9.93
CA ALA A 107 -8.03 -0.77 10.28
C ALA A 107 -8.00 0.31 9.19
N ILE A 108 -8.08 1.57 9.59
CA ILE A 108 -7.98 2.70 8.68
C ILE A 108 -6.50 3.04 8.49
N VAL A 109 -6.03 2.94 7.27
CA VAL A 109 -4.62 3.18 6.94
C VAL A 109 -4.52 4.16 5.76
N GLY A 110 -3.31 4.61 5.45
CA GLY A 110 -3.06 5.38 4.25
C GLY A 110 -3.11 4.49 3.00
N PRO A 111 -3.26 5.09 1.79
CA PRO A 111 -3.40 4.31 0.56
C PRO A 111 -2.26 3.32 0.30
N ALA A 112 -1.04 3.66 0.72
CA ALA A 112 0.13 2.80 0.51
C ALA A 112 0.09 1.50 1.32
N GLU A 113 -0.65 1.47 2.43
CA GLU A 113 -0.78 0.31 3.31
C GLU A 113 -2.09 -0.44 3.11
N ALA A 114 -2.97 0.05 2.23
CA ALA A 114 -4.31 -0.52 2.06
C ALA A 114 -4.24 -1.96 1.55
N ASN A 115 -4.96 -2.85 2.24
CA ASN A 115 -5.13 -4.23 1.84
C ASN A 115 -6.49 -4.71 2.37
N PRO A 116 -7.56 -4.55 1.58
CA PRO A 116 -8.92 -4.91 2.02
C PRO A 116 -9.06 -6.36 2.44
N ARG A 117 -8.28 -7.26 1.86
CA ARG A 117 -8.32 -8.68 2.21
C ARG A 117 -7.84 -8.95 3.63
N GLU A 118 -6.97 -8.10 4.16
CA GLU A 118 -6.46 -8.18 5.53
C GLU A 118 -7.20 -7.22 6.48
N GLY A 119 -8.28 -6.60 6.01
CA GLY A 119 -9.05 -5.66 6.81
C GLY A 119 -8.42 -4.28 6.94
N ARG A 120 -7.47 -3.93 6.08
CA ARG A 120 -6.86 -2.61 6.06
C ARG A 120 -7.43 -1.80 4.90
N ILE A 121 -8.20 -0.79 5.22
CA ILE A 121 -8.84 0.06 4.22
C ILE A 121 -8.23 1.46 4.22
N SER A 122 -8.15 2.04 3.04
CA SER A 122 -7.64 3.39 2.87
C SER A 122 -8.64 4.43 3.38
N ASN A 123 -8.12 5.47 4.01
CA ASN A 123 -8.94 6.64 4.35
C ASN A 123 -9.53 7.33 3.12
N GLU A 124 -8.99 7.07 1.94
CA GLU A 124 -9.48 7.60 0.67
C GLU A 124 -10.49 6.67 -0.02
N SER A 125 -10.65 5.43 0.47
CA SER A 125 -11.67 4.51 -0.05
C SER A 125 -13.07 4.99 0.30
N PRO A 126 -14.11 4.54 -0.44
CA PRO A 126 -15.50 4.94 -0.12
C PRO A 126 -15.90 4.66 1.33
N LEU A 127 -15.56 3.48 1.85
CA LEU A 127 -15.85 3.13 3.24
C LEU A 127 -15.01 3.96 4.21
N GLY A 128 -13.72 4.09 3.95
CA GLY A 128 -12.82 4.87 4.79
C GLY A 128 -13.24 6.34 4.88
N ARG A 129 -13.59 6.96 3.76
CA ARG A 129 -14.07 8.35 3.73
C ARG A 129 -15.35 8.54 4.54
N ALA A 130 -16.28 7.58 4.44
CA ALA A 130 -17.54 7.65 5.18
C ALA A 130 -17.32 7.55 6.68
N LEU A 131 -16.33 6.76 7.11
CA LEU A 131 -16.03 6.55 8.53
C LEU A 131 -15.20 7.66 9.18
N MET A 132 -14.37 8.35 8.41
CA MET A 132 -13.46 9.38 8.95
C MET A 132 -14.20 10.44 9.75
N ASP A 133 -13.62 10.82 10.88
CA ASP A 133 -14.11 11.86 11.79
C ASP A 133 -15.44 11.54 12.50
N HIS A 134 -15.96 10.34 12.34
CA HIS A 134 -17.15 9.87 13.04
C HIS A 134 -16.77 9.10 14.32
N ARG A 135 -17.76 8.85 15.16
CA ARG A 135 -17.59 8.23 16.48
C ARG A 135 -18.38 6.94 16.60
N ALA A 136 -18.03 6.14 17.60
CA ALA A 136 -18.82 4.96 17.95
C ALA A 136 -20.27 5.35 18.27
N GLY A 137 -21.20 4.54 17.79
CA GLY A 137 -22.64 4.78 17.94
C GLY A 137 -23.28 5.51 16.76
N GLU A 138 -22.48 6.13 15.89
CA GLU A 138 -23.00 6.82 14.70
C GLU A 138 -23.27 5.84 13.57
N THR A 139 -24.30 6.13 12.77
CA THR A 139 -24.59 5.42 11.53
C THR A 139 -24.16 6.32 10.37
N VAL A 140 -23.37 5.78 9.47
CA VAL A 140 -22.86 6.52 8.33
C VAL A 140 -23.30 5.87 7.02
N LYS A 141 -23.51 6.69 6.01
CA LYS A 141 -23.85 6.24 4.66
C LYS A 141 -22.59 6.12 3.84
N VAL A 142 -22.37 4.95 3.26
CA VAL A 142 -21.22 4.68 2.39
C VAL A 142 -21.68 4.74 0.95
N GLU A 143 -21.04 5.60 0.14
CA GLU A 143 -21.30 5.70 -1.28
C GLU A 143 -20.22 4.95 -2.05
N ALA A 144 -20.53 3.72 -2.45
CA ALA A 144 -19.64 2.87 -3.22
C ALA A 144 -20.07 2.83 -4.70
N PRO A 145 -19.16 2.49 -5.62
CA PRO A 145 -19.51 2.36 -7.05
C PRO A 145 -20.64 1.36 -7.32
N ALA A 146 -20.76 0.32 -6.48
CA ALA A 146 -21.81 -0.70 -6.59
C ALA A 146 -23.16 -0.28 -6.00
N GLY A 147 -23.22 0.87 -5.31
CA GLY A 147 -24.41 1.38 -4.66
C GLY A 147 -24.13 1.92 -3.27
N SER A 148 -25.14 2.58 -2.70
CA SER A 148 -25.05 3.14 -1.35
C SER A 148 -25.57 2.15 -0.31
N PHE A 149 -24.92 2.10 0.84
CA PHE A 149 -25.38 1.31 2.00
C PHE A 149 -25.01 2.05 3.29
N SER A 150 -25.64 1.66 4.38
CA SER A 150 -25.39 2.27 5.69
C SER A 150 -24.73 1.28 6.63
N VAL A 151 -23.79 1.76 7.44
CA VAL A 151 -23.13 0.97 8.47
C VAL A 151 -23.18 1.70 9.79
N GLN A 152 -23.25 0.96 10.88
CA GLN A 152 -23.17 1.49 12.23
C GLN A 152 -21.75 1.29 12.76
N ILE A 153 -21.18 2.33 13.33
CA ILE A 153 -19.90 2.25 14.03
C ILE A 153 -20.14 1.71 15.41
N VAL A 154 -19.72 0.49 15.66
CA VAL A 154 -19.93 -0.17 16.96
C VAL A 154 -18.86 0.22 17.95
N LYS A 155 -17.61 0.26 17.50
CA LYS A 155 -16.45 0.51 18.36
C LYS A 155 -15.31 1.16 17.57
N VAL A 156 -14.61 2.08 18.22
CA VAL A 156 -13.39 2.69 17.69
C VAL A 156 -12.26 2.45 18.70
N GLU A 157 -11.14 1.87 18.22
CA GLU A 157 -9.96 1.62 19.06
C GLU A 157 -8.72 2.35 18.54
#